data_d0e902a883e26f3adcdc007bc00901d3
#
_entry.id   d0e902a883e26f3adcdc007bc00901d3
#
_cell.length_a   1.000
_cell.length_b   1.000
_cell.length_c   1.000
_cell.angle_alpha   90.00
_cell.angle_beta   90.00
_cell.angle_gamma   90.00
#
_symmetry.space_group_name_H-M   'P 1'
#
loop_
_entity.id
_entity.type
_entity.pdbx_description
1 polymer ?
#
loop_
_entity_poly.entity_id
_entity_poly.type
_entity_poly.pdbx_seq_one_letter_code
_entity_poly.pdbx_strand_id
1 'polypeptide(L)'
;LGVFSLIPRRELRITFLALLIAFSVGRQFLWADEYRRDWNVQKNLFWQMSWRIPALEEDTTILLNEGALKFYADNSLSAPLNWIYAPEKDAENIPYMLFYPRTRFGVDGEKLQPEMPLQHDFIAGEFNGNSAQMLLVNFSPPGCLHVLDPELDSANKFISDLLLRDAAPFSRPELILTGGEPVLPEIYAPEPKHGWCYFFQKADFARQRGDWEQV
;
A
#
# COMPACT_ATOMS: atom_id res chain seq x y z
N LEU A 1 37.19 15.88 8.65
CA LEU A 1 38.64 15.66 8.93
C LEU A 1 39.14 16.49 10.13
N GLY A 2 38.67 17.76 10.32
CA GLY A 2 39.15 18.65 11.41
C GLY A 2 39.00 18.13 12.84
N VAL A 3 37.91 17.37 13.15
CA VAL A 3 37.67 16.84 14.49
C VAL A 3 38.70 15.78 14.91
N PHE A 4 39.20 14.98 13.96
CA PHE A 4 40.20 13.95 14.25
C PHE A 4 41.58 14.51 14.60
N SER A 5 41.91 15.72 14.15
CA SER A 5 43.18 16.37 14.45
C SER A 5 43.27 16.83 15.94
N LEU A 6 42.12 16.98 16.60
CA LEU A 6 42.05 17.39 18.01
C LEU A 6 42.37 16.26 18.99
N ILE A 7 42.41 15.02 18.54
CA ILE A 7 42.72 13.87 19.39
C ILE A 7 44.22 13.61 19.34
N PRO A 8 44.97 13.85 20.44
CA PRO A 8 46.44 13.84 20.38
C PRO A 8 47.07 12.45 20.29
N ARG A 9 46.37 11.39 20.79
CA ARG A 9 46.87 10.02 20.83
C ARG A 9 46.38 9.19 19.65
N ARG A 10 47.33 8.60 18.91
CA ARG A 10 47.05 7.78 17.70
C ARG A 10 46.09 6.62 17.99
N GLU A 11 46.28 5.93 19.12
CA GLU A 11 45.40 4.79 19.51
C GLU A 11 43.97 5.25 19.75
N LEU A 12 43.78 6.40 20.37
CA LEU A 12 42.44 6.95 20.60
C LEU A 12 41.73 7.31 19.26
N ARG A 13 42.50 7.83 18.30
CA ARG A 13 41.94 8.09 16.95
C ARG A 13 41.49 6.81 16.25
N ILE A 14 42.35 5.76 16.34
CA ILE A 14 42.04 4.46 15.73
C ILE A 14 40.81 3.84 16.38
N THR A 15 40.77 3.84 17.72
CA THR A 15 39.62 3.31 18.50
C THR A 15 38.33 4.07 18.15
N PHE A 16 38.38 5.40 18.15
CA PHE A 16 37.23 6.22 17.81
C PHE A 16 36.74 5.97 16.37
N LEU A 17 37.67 5.88 15.41
CA LEU A 17 37.35 5.56 14.03
C LEU A 17 36.72 4.15 13.89
N ALA A 18 37.30 3.17 14.56
CA ALA A 18 36.75 1.81 14.58
C ALA A 18 35.35 1.77 15.16
N LEU A 19 35.06 2.50 16.24
CA LEU A 19 33.72 2.62 16.81
C LEU A 19 32.74 3.30 15.85
N LEU A 20 33.13 4.39 15.19
CA LEU A 20 32.29 5.06 14.19
C LEU A 20 31.94 4.12 13.04
N ILE A 21 32.93 3.39 12.53
CA ILE A 21 32.70 2.40 11.46
C ILE A 21 31.76 1.30 11.97
N ALA A 22 31.99 0.74 13.16
CA ALA A 22 31.15 -0.31 13.74
C ALA A 22 29.71 0.15 13.92
N PHE A 23 29.48 1.35 14.46
CA PHE A 23 28.13 1.92 14.61
C PHE A 23 27.48 2.19 13.25
N SER A 24 28.25 2.70 12.26
CA SER A 24 27.74 2.94 10.91
C SER A 24 27.29 1.64 10.24
N VAL A 25 28.14 0.61 10.29
CA VAL A 25 27.81 -0.72 9.75
C VAL A 25 26.60 -1.32 10.47
N GLY A 26 26.58 -1.27 11.81
CA GLY A 26 25.44 -1.74 12.60
C GLY A 26 24.14 -1.02 12.23
N ARG A 27 24.17 0.29 12.03
CA ARG A 27 23.00 1.08 11.61
C ARG A 27 22.52 0.69 10.22
N GLN A 28 23.43 0.50 9.26
CA GLN A 28 23.07 0.07 7.89
C GLN A 28 22.45 -1.34 7.90
N PHE A 29 22.96 -2.23 8.75
CA PHE A 29 22.41 -3.57 8.89
C PHE A 29 20.97 -3.56 9.44
N LEU A 30 20.72 -2.72 10.46
CA LEU A 30 19.37 -2.54 10.99
C LEU A 30 18.41 -1.99 9.93
N TRP A 31 18.83 -1.01 9.15
CA TRP A 31 18.01 -0.48 8.06
C TRP A 31 17.72 -1.54 6.99
N ALA A 32 18.72 -2.30 6.58
CA ALA A 32 18.51 -3.38 5.63
C ALA A 32 17.49 -4.42 6.12
N ASP A 33 17.51 -4.75 7.42
CA ASP A 33 16.53 -5.65 8.02
C ASP A 33 15.11 -5.01 8.07
N GLU A 34 15.01 -3.72 8.37
CA GLU A 34 13.75 -2.99 8.34
C GLU A 34 13.14 -2.97 6.91
N TYR A 35 13.94 -2.68 5.88
CA TYR A 35 13.49 -2.73 4.49
C TYR A 35 13.06 -4.14 4.08
N ARG A 36 13.79 -5.17 4.50
CA ARG A 36 13.43 -6.56 4.24
C ARG A 36 12.09 -6.94 4.86
N ARG A 37 11.82 -6.48 6.09
CA ARG A 37 10.54 -6.72 6.77
C ARG A 37 9.41 -6.00 6.05
N ASP A 38 9.61 -4.75 5.70
CA ASP A 38 8.63 -3.93 5.01
C ASP A 38 8.31 -4.49 3.61
N TRP A 39 9.32 -4.98 2.90
CA TRP A 39 9.13 -5.71 1.65
C TRP A 39 8.26 -6.96 1.82
N ASN A 40 8.41 -7.72 2.91
CA ASN A 40 7.53 -8.85 3.18
C ASN A 40 6.08 -8.43 3.45
N VAL A 41 5.88 -7.29 4.09
CA VAL A 41 4.54 -6.69 4.29
C VAL A 41 3.95 -6.30 2.94
N GLN A 42 4.72 -5.64 2.07
CA GLN A 42 4.29 -5.26 0.73
C GLN A 42 3.93 -6.48 -0.13
N LYS A 43 4.74 -7.55 -0.09
CA LYS A 43 4.40 -8.82 -0.76
C LYS A 43 3.06 -9.37 -0.29
N ASN A 44 2.86 -9.39 1.02
CA ASN A 44 1.62 -9.89 1.59
C ASN A 44 0.42 -9.02 1.22
N LEU A 45 0.58 -7.70 1.16
CA LEU A 45 -0.43 -6.76 0.67
C LEU A 45 -0.90 -7.15 -0.74
N PHE A 46 0.03 -7.26 -1.70
CA PHE A 46 -0.33 -7.53 -3.08
C PHE A 46 -0.87 -8.94 -3.31
N TRP A 47 -0.42 -9.95 -2.55
CA TRP A 47 -1.06 -11.26 -2.57
C TRP A 47 -2.49 -11.21 -2.06
N GLN A 48 -2.76 -10.54 -0.95
CA GLN A 48 -4.12 -10.40 -0.45
C GLN A 48 -4.99 -9.55 -1.36
N MET A 49 -4.42 -8.52 -2.00
CA MET A 49 -5.13 -7.78 -3.06
C MET A 49 -5.51 -8.70 -4.21
N SER A 50 -4.59 -9.51 -4.72
CA SER A 50 -4.89 -10.42 -5.84
C SER A 50 -5.97 -11.47 -5.50
N TRP A 51 -6.03 -11.92 -4.26
CA TRP A 51 -7.08 -12.83 -3.81
C TRP A 51 -8.45 -12.15 -3.69
N ARG A 52 -8.45 -10.86 -3.32
CA ARG A 52 -9.66 -10.09 -3.02
C ARG A 52 -10.20 -9.33 -4.23
N ILE A 53 -9.31 -8.90 -5.09
CA ILE A 53 -9.57 -8.00 -6.22
C ILE A 53 -9.10 -8.72 -7.48
N PRO A 54 -9.96 -9.52 -8.15
CA PRO A 54 -9.59 -10.24 -9.36
C PRO A 54 -9.26 -9.32 -10.54
N ALA A 55 -9.97 -8.20 -10.67
CA ALA A 55 -9.71 -7.14 -11.63
C ALA A 55 -10.29 -5.82 -11.12
N LEU A 56 -9.84 -4.71 -11.67
CA LEU A 56 -10.29 -3.36 -11.34
C LEU A 56 -10.83 -2.65 -12.57
N GLU A 57 -11.86 -1.84 -12.39
CA GLU A 57 -12.29 -0.88 -13.40
C GLU A 57 -11.19 0.17 -13.62
N GLU A 58 -10.98 0.60 -14.89
CA GLU A 58 -9.97 1.63 -15.21
C GLU A 58 -10.27 2.94 -14.48
N ASP A 59 -9.25 3.75 -14.28
CA ASP A 59 -9.27 5.02 -13.53
C ASP A 59 -9.62 4.87 -12.05
N THR A 60 -9.55 3.65 -11.52
CA THR A 60 -9.77 3.41 -10.09
C THR A 60 -8.63 3.94 -9.24
N THR A 61 -9.01 4.74 -8.25
CA THR A 61 -8.13 5.16 -7.15
C THR A 61 -8.29 4.22 -5.96
N ILE A 62 -7.18 3.62 -5.52
CA ILE A 62 -7.15 2.88 -4.25
C ILE A 62 -6.68 3.81 -3.14
N LEU A 63 -7.45 3.89 -2.07
CA LEU A 63 -7.08 4.60 -0.86
C LEU A 63 -6.70 3.59 0.22
N LEU A 64 -5.41 3.54 0.59
CA LEU A 64 -4.86 2.60 1.57
C LEU A 64 -4.59 3.31 2.90
N ASN A 65 -4.91 2.67 4.04
CA ASN A 65 -4.62 3.22 5.36
C ASN A 65 -3.15 3.57 5.55
N GLU A 66 -2.91 4.65 6.29
CA GLU A 66 -1.58 5.03 6.75
C GLU A 66 -0.95 3.95 7.66
N GLY A 67 0.36 3.80 7.58
CA GLY A 67 1.11 2.89 8.44
C GLY A 67 1.01 1.40 8.11
N ALA A 68 0.36 1.03 7.00
CA ALA A 68 0.40 -0.34 6.49
C ALA A 68 1.84 -0.78 6.18
N LEU A 69 2.64 0.13 5.67
CA LEU A 69 4.07 0.00 5.38
C LEU A 69 4.85 1.06 6.16
N LYS A 70 6.11 0.77 6.50
CA LYS A 70 6.99 1.73 7.16
C LYS A 70 7.63 2.70 6.15
N PHE A 71 8.04 2.16 5.00
CA PHE A 71 8.65 2.93 3.92
C PHE A 71 7.69 2.98 2.74
N TYR A 72 6.97 4.07 2.62
CA TYR A 72 5.94 4.21 1.60
C TYR A 72 5.93 5.61 0.99
N ALA A 73 5.46 5.65 -0.24
CA ALA A 73 5.03 6.84 -0.95
C ALA A 73 3.95 6.42 -1.95
N ASP A 74 3.10 7.32 -2.38
CA ASP A 74 2.02 7.02 -3.32
C ASP A 74 2.55 6.30 -4.58
N ASN A 75 3.67 6.78 -5.14
CA ASN A 75 4.28 6.18 -6.32
C ASN A 75 4.90 4.80 -6.07
N SER A 76 5.35 4.50 -4.84
CA SER A 76 6.01 3.23 -4.53
C SER A 76 5.06 2.03 -4.58
N LEU A 77 3.76 2.24 -4.38
CA LEU A 77 2.74 1.20 -4.49
C LEU A 77 1.90 1.29 -5.77
N SER A 78 1.79 2.48 -6.36
CA SER A 78 1.09 2.65 -7.65
C SER A 78 1.80 1.95 -8.79
N ALA A 79 3.13 1.98 -8.84
CA ALA A 79 3.90 1.28 -9.86
C ALA A 79 3.65 -0.24 -9.86
N PRO A 80 3.82 -0.98 -8.73
CA PRO A 80 3.50 -2.40 -8.69
C PRO A 80 2.01 -2.69 -8.89
N LEU A 81 1.10 -1.82 -8.46
CA LEU A 81 -0.33 -1.97 -8.72
C LEU A 81 -0.61 -2.06 -10.22
N ASN A 82 -0.07 -1.12 -11.00
CA ASN A 82 -0.24 -1.12 -12.45
C ASN A 82 0.49 -2.30 -13.12
N TRP A 83 1.65 -2.69 -12.62
CA TRP A 83 2.36 -3.87 -13.12
C TRP A 83 1.56 -5.17 -12.94
N ILE A 84 0.75 -5.27 -11.89
CA ILE A 84 -0.08 -6.45 -11.60
C ILE A 84 -1.40 -6.42 -12.36
N TYR A 85 -2.07 -5.27 -12.41
CA TYR A 85 -3.44 -5.17 -12.93
C TYR A 85 -3.55 -4.65 -14.37
N ALA A 86 -2.50 -4.01 -14.89
CA ALA A 86 -2.45 -3.47 -16.24
C ALA A 86 -1.07 -3.62 -16.90
N PRO A 87 -0.49 -4.84 -16.95
CA PRO A 87 0.87 -5.05 -17.43
C PRO A 87 1.10 -4.67 -18.90
N GLU A 88 0.03 -4.63 -19.71
CA GLU A 88 0.09 -4.34 -21.14
C GLU A 88 -0.21 -2.87 -21.49
N LYS A 89 -0.47 -2.02 -20.47
CA LYS A 89 -0.79 -0.61 -20.73
C LYS A 89 0.49 0.22 -20.88
N ASP A 90 0.41 1.21 -21.76
CA ASP A 90 1.46 2.19 -21.95
C ASP A 90 1.65 3.08 -20.72
N ALA A 91 2.89 3.52 -20.50
CA ALA A 91 3.22 4.32 -19.32
C ALA A 91 2.64 5.76 -19.35
N GLU A 92 2.18 6.23 -20.53
CA GLU A 92 1.65 7.60 -20.66
C GLU A 92 0.35 7.81 -19.86
N ASN A 93 -0.54 6.80 -19.86
CA ASN A 93 -1.78 6.81 -19.08
C ASN A 93 -1.72 5.72 -18.03
N ILE A 94 -1.67 6.11 -16.76
CA ILE A 94 -1.63 5.19 -15.62
C ILE A 94 -3.07 4.86 -15.22
N PRO A 95 -3.54 3.60 -15.42
CA PRO A 95 -4.95 3.26 -15.19
C PRO A 95 -5.33 3.16 -13.70
N TYR A 96 -4.36 2.98 -12.81
CA TYR A 96 -4.63 2.81 -11.38
C TYR A 96 -3.69 3.65 -10.54
N MET A 97 -4.22 4.29 -9.51
CA MET A 97 -3.42 5.03 -8.53
C MET A 97 -3.72 4.55 -7.11
N LEU A 98 -2.66 4.42 -6.30
CA LEU A 98 -2.80 4.19 -4.88
C LEU A 98 -2.37 5.44 -4.12
N PHE A 99 -3.27 5.95 -3.30
CA PHE A 99 -3.02 7.10 -2.42
C PHE A 99 -3.13 6.73 -0.95
N TYR A 100 -2.45 7.53 -0.12
CA TYR A 100 -2.63 7.52 1.33
C TYR A 100 -3.50 8.72 1.73
N PRO A 101 -4.52 8.53 2.61
CA PRO A 101 -5.49 9.58 2.95
C PRO A 101 -4.83 10.88 3.40
N ARG A 102 -3.92 10.80 4.35
CA ARG A 102 -3.26 11.98 4.94
C ARG A 102 -2.35 12.69 3.95
N THR A 103 -1.60 11.92 3.16
CA THR A 103 -0.69 12.47 2.15
C THR A 103 -1.46 13.20 1.06
N ARG A 104 -2.61 12.67 0.65
CA ARG A 104 -3.40 13.22 -0.45
C ARG A 104 -4.38 14.31 -0.01
N PHE A 105 -5.11 14.09 1.09
CA PHE A 105 -6.21 14.94 1.52
C PHE A 105 -5.90 15.82 2.74
N GLY A 106 -4.70 15.69 3.32
CA GLY A 106 -4.28 16.41 4.52
C GLY A 106 -4.72 15.72 5.81
N VAL A 107 -4.34 16.33 6.95
CA VAL A 107 -4.48 15.71 8.27
C VAL A 107 -5.94 15.51 8.69
N ASP A 108 -6.83 16.36 8.23
CA ASP A 108 -8.24 16.38 8.64
C ASP A 108 -9.19 15.80 7.58
N GLY A 109 -8.67 15.38 6.42
CA GLY A 109 -9.49 14.82 5.33
C GLY A 109 -10.49 15.78 4.70
N GLU A 110 -10.47 17.06 5.08
CA GLU A 110 -11.45 18.10 4.67
C GLU A 110 -11.46 18.35 3.16
N LYS A 111 -10.46 17.87 2.44
CA LYS A 111 -10.34 18.08 0.99
C LYS A 111 -11.09 17.05 0.17
N LEU A 112 -11.50 15.92 0.77
CA LEU A 112 -12.21 14.89 0.03
C LEU A 112 -13.66 15.30 -0.18
N GLN A 113 -14.04 15.48 -1.46
CA GLN A 113 -15.39 15.83 -1.89
C GLN A 113 -15.90 14.83 -2.92
N PRO A 114 -17.22 14.64 -3.06
CA PRO A 114 -17.79 13.84 -4.13
C PRO A 114 -17.39 14.35 -5.52
N GLU A 115 -17.14 13.45 -6.44
CA GLU A 115 -16.84 13.77 -7.86
C GLU A 115 -15.63 14.70 -8.07
N MET A 116 -14.73 14.74 -7.10
CA MET A 116 -13.53 15.56 -7.18
C MET A 116 -12.50 14.90 -8.11
N PRO A 117 -11.90 15.63 -9.08
CA PRO A 117 -10.83 15.07 -9.90
C PRO A 117 -9.60 14.74 -9.06
N LEU A 118 -9.05 13.57 -9.28
CA LEU A 118 -7.85 13.07 -8.63
C LEU A 118 -6.77 12.92 -9.70
N GLN A 119 -5.95 13.95 -9.87
CA GLN A 119 -4.88 13.96 -10.86
C GLN A 119 -3.53 13.81 -10.18
N HIS A 120 -2.63 13.08 -10.84
CA HIS A 120 -1.25 12.93 -10.40
C HIS A 120 -0.32 12.76 -11.60
N ASP A 121 0.65 13.67 -11.72
CA ASP A 121 1.63 13.65 -12.79
C ASP A 121 2.92 12.99 -12.30
N PHE A 122 3.36 11.99 -13.02
CA PHE A 122 4.67 11.38 -12.90
C PHE A 122 5.56 11.84 -14.07
N ILE A 123 6.89 11.65 -13.94
CA ILE A 123 7.82 11.97 -15.03
C ILE A 123 7.49 11.18 -16.32
N ALA A 124 6.98 9.96 -16.18
CA ALA A 124 6.76 9.03 -17.29
C ALA A 124 5.28 8.82 -17.64
N GLY A 125 4.34 9.45 -16.94
CA GLY A 125 2.91 9.28 -17.21
C GLY A 125 2.04 10.05 -16.25
N GLU A 126 0.75 10.11 -16.55
CA GLU A 126 -0.26 10.79 -15.73
C GLU A 126 -1.38 9.85 -15.31
N PHE A 127 -1.97 10.15 -14.16
CA PHE A 127 -3.19 9.53 -13.68
C PHE A 127 -4.30 10.57 -13.62
N ASN A 128 -5.45 10.25 -14.21
CA ASN A 128 -6.63 11.11 -14.28
C ASN A 128 -7.85 10.36 -13.74
N GLY A 129 -7.98 10.28 -12.41
CA GLY A 129 -9.11 9.65 -11.74
C GLY A 129 -10.10 10.63 -11.14
N ASN A 130 -11.06 10.09 -10.40
CA ASN A 130 -12.10 10.83 -9.72
C ASN A 130 -12.44 10.19 -8.37
N SER A 131 -12.82 10.99 -7.36
CA SER A 131 -13.24 10.49 -6.07
C SER A 131 -14.54 9.66 -6.09
N ALA A 132 -15.29 9.70 -7.18
CA ALA A 132 -16.41 8.78 -7.42
C ALA A 132 -15.96 7.36 -7.79
N GLN A 133 -14.69 7.17 -8.15
CA GLN A 133 -14.09 5.89 -8.53
C GLN A 133 -13.00 5.49 -7.53
N MET A 134 -13.34 5.46 -6.25
CA MET A 134 -12.41 5.10 -5.19
C MET A 134 -12.75 3.75 -4.57
N LEU A 135 -11.73 2.95 -4.34
CA LEU A 135 -11.79 1.72 -3.57
C LEU A 135 -10.95 1.90 -2.30
N LEU A 136 -11.59 1.84 -1.15
CA LEU A 136 -10.91 2.01 0.12
C LEU A 136 -10.48 0.67 0.70
N VAL A 137 -9.22 0.59 1.12
CA VAL A 137 -8.59 -0.64 1.58
C VAL A 137 -7.89 -0.40 2.91
N ASN A 138 -8.22 -1.20 3.91
CA ASN A 138 -7.51 -1.24 5.19
C ASN A 138 -6.64 -2.50 5.26
N PHE A 139 -5.34 -2.29 5.50
CA PHE A 139 -4.39 -3.37 5.68
C PHE A 139 -3.51 -3.12 6.90
N SER A 140 -3.72 -3.89 7.94
CA SER A 140 -3.02 -3.75 9.24
C SER A 140 -2.52 -5.12 9.69
N PRO A 141 -1.34 -5.56 9.20
CA PRO A 141 -0.76 -6.85 9.60
C PRO A 141 -0.62 -7.00 11.12
N PRO A 142 -0.86 -8.21 11.67
CA PRO A 142 -1.08 -9.51 11.02
C PRO A 142 -2.51 -9.74 10.53
N GLY A 143 -3.40 -8.76 10.60
CA GLY A 143 -4.77 -8.84 10.08
C GLY A 143 -4.84 -9.01 8.57
N CYS A 144 -5.99 -9.47 8.09
CA CYS A 144 -6.26 -9.57 6.67
C CYS A 144 -6.55 -8.19 6.07
N LEU A 145 -6.30 -8.05 4.78
CA LEU A 145 -6.76 -6.91 4.00
C LEU A 145 -8.29 -6.85 4.04
N HIS A 146 -8.85 -5.67 4.14
CA HIS A 146 -10.28 -5.43 4.16
C HIS A 146 -10.64 -4.31 3.18
N VAL A 147 -11.50 -4.61 2.23
CA VAL A 147 -12.11 -3.60 1.35
C VAL A 147 -13.29 -2.98 2.10
N LEU A 148 -13.27 -1.67 2.28
CA LEU A 148 -14.27 -1.00 3.09
C LEU A 148 -15.65 -1.01 2.41
N ASP A 149 -16.65 -1.33 3.23
CA ASP A 149 -18.06 -1.21 2.88
C ASP A 149 -18.52 0.23 3.15
N PRO A 150 -19.17 0.92 2.18
CA PRO A 150 -19.55 2.31 2.32
C PRO A 150 -20.61 2.56 3.41
N GLU A 151 -21.41 1.57 3.75
CA GLU A 151 -22.49 1.72 4.74
C GLU A 151 -22.06 1.31 6.16
N LEU A 152 -21.19 0.30 6.28
CA LEU A 152 -20.87 -0.33 7.55
C LEU A 152 -19.57 0.20 8.18
N ASP A 153 -18.57 0.50 7.36
CA ASP A 153 -17.21 0.71 7.87
C ASP A 153 -16.95 2.13 8.42
N SER A 154 -17.83 3.09 8.17
CA SER A 154 -17.77 4.41 8.84
C SER A 154 -17.94 4.31 10.37
N ALA A 155 -18.63 3.26 10.87
CA ALA A 155 -18.81 2.97 12.29
C ALA A 155 -17.83 1.92 12.82
N ASN A 156 -16.96 1.36 11.98
CA ASN A 156 -16.09 0.23 12.33
C ASN A 156 -14.89 0.68 13.18
N LYS A 157 -14.96 0.40 14.49
CA LYS A 157 -13.91 0.78 15.46
C LYS A 157 -12.61 -0.03 15.32
N PHE A 158 -12.60 -1.10 14.54
CA PHE A 158 -11.39 -1.88 14.27
C PHE A 158 -10.51 -1.25 13.19
N ILE A 159 -11.04 -0.29 12.42
CA ILE A 159 -10.25 0.53 11.50
C ILE A 159 -9.62 1.66 12.32
N SER A 160 -8.33 1.55 12.58
CA SER A 160 -7.57 2.51 13.42
C SER A 160 -7.28 3.83 12.70
N ASP A 161 -7.20 3.81 11.38
CA ASP A 161 -7.03 5.02 10.57
C ASP A 161 -8.36 5.75 10.46
N LEU A 162 -8.50 6.85 11.21
CA LEU A 162 -9.73 7.62 11.29
C LEU A 162 -10.08 8.27 9.95
N LEU A 163 -9.08 8.76 9.21
CA LEU A 163 -9.32 9.39 7.90
C LEU A 163 -9.85 8.39 6.88
N LEU A 164 -9.28 7.19 6.86
CA LEU A 164 -9.79 6.13 6.00
C LEU A 164 -11.21 5.70 6.40
N ARG A 165 -11.45 5.55 7.70
CA ARG A 165 -12.77 5.19 8.21
C ARG A 165 -13.84 6.24 7.89
N ASP A 166 -13.53 7.51 8.09
CA ASP A 166 -14.45 8.62 7.80
C ASP A 166 -14.68 8.79 6.29
N ALA A 167 -13.72 8.34 5.46
CA ALA A 167 -13.85 8.28 4.02
C ALA A 167 -14.62 7.03 3.51
N ALA A 168 -14.99 6.07 4.38
CA ALA A 168 -15.67 4.84 3.97
C ALA A 168 -16.87 5.05 3.03
N PRO A 169 -17.74 6.10 3.18
CA PRO A 169 -18.84 6.34 2.26
C PRO A 169 -18.44 6.58 0.79
N PHE A 170 -17.16 6.88 0.53
CA PHE A 170 -16.63 7.01 -0.82
C PHE A 170 -16.15 5.68 -1.42
N SER A 171 -16.10 4.60 -0.64
CA SER A 171 -15.71 3.28 -1.14
C SER A 171 -16.71 2.76 -2.16
N ARG A 172 -16.20 2.21 -3.25
CA ARG A 172 -16.98 1.63 -4.35
C ARG A 172 -16.53 0.18 -4.62
N PRO A 173 -16.96 -0.80 -3.80
CA PRO A 173 -16.60 -2.20 -4.01
C PRO A 173 -17.05 -2.77 -5.37
N GLU A 174 -18.03 -2.14 -6.02
CA GLU A 174 -18.49 -2.47 -7.36
C GLU A 174 -17.44 -2.25 -8.46
N LEU A 175 -16.39 -1.45 -8.20
CA LEU A 175 -15.24 -1.29 -9.09
C LEU A 175 -14.37 -2.56 -9.20
N ILE A 176 -14.61 -3.52 -8.30
CA ILE A 176 -13.96 -4.83 -8.36
C ILE A 176 -14.70 -5.70 -9.37
N LEU A 177 -14.06 -5.93 -10.50
CA LEU A 177 -14.60 -6.73 -11.59
C LEU A 177 -14.33 -8.22 -11.35
N THR A 178 -15.18 -9.06 -11.98
CA THR A 178 -15.01 -10.52 -12.00
C THR A 178 -14.31 -10.96 -13.27
N GLY A 179 -13.68 -12.14 -13.22
CA GLY A 179 -13.11 -12.80 -14.40
C GLY A 179 -11.70 -12.36 -14.76
N GLY A 180 -11.03 -11.58 -13.92
CA GLY A 180 -9.61 -11.32 -14.02
C GLY A 180 -8.78 -12.29 -13.17
N GLU A 181 -7.54 -12.49 -13.55
CA GLU A 181 -6.52 -13.17 -12.76
C GLU A 181 -5.27 -12.28 -12.72
N PRO A 182 -5.09 -11.50 -11.64
CA PRO A 182 -3.92 -10.64 -11.51
C PRO A 182 -2.65 -11.47 -11.50
N VAL A 183 -1.70 -11.12 -12.36
CA VAL A 183 -0.43 -11.85 -12.46
C VAL A 183 0.64 -11.10 -11.67
N LEU A 184 0.97 -11.63 -10.49
CA LEU A 184 2.05 -11.05 -9.71
C LEU A 184 3.41 -11.35 -10.37
N PRO A 185 4.27 -10.35 -10.58
CA PRO A 185 5.63 -10.54 -11.05
C PRO A 185 6.42 -11.50 -10.15
N GLU A 186 7.40 -12.20 -10.73
CA GLU A 186 8.21 -13.21 -10.05
C GLU A 186 8.86 -12.71 -8.74
N ILE A 187 9.15 -11.41 -8.65
CA ILE A 187 9.70 -10.78 -7.43
C ILE A 187 8.80 -10.93 -6.20
N TYR A 188 7.49 -11.17 -6.40
CA TYR A 188 6.53 -11.44 -5.33
C TYR A 188 6.44 -12.92 -4.95
N ALA A 189 7.05 -13.80 -5.72
CA ALA A 189 7.03 -15.24 -5.47
C ALA A 189 7.76 -15.63 -4.15
N PRO A 190 7.45 -16.81 -3.58
CA PRO A 190 6.30 -17.65 -3.91
C PRO A 190 4.99 -17.12 -3.35
N GLU A 191 3.87 -17.58 -3.89
CA GLU A 191 2.55 -17.31 -3.29
C GLU A 191 2.52 -17.84 -1.86
N PRO A 192 2.01 -17.05 -0.88
CA PRO A 192 1.83 -17.51 0.47
C PRO A 192 0.87 -18.71 0.54
N LYS A 193 1.08 -19.60 1.52
CA LYS A 193 0.13 -20.69 1.76
C LYS A 193 -1.27 -20.15 2.01
N HIS A 194 -2.27 -20.78 1.42
CA HIS A 194 -3.68 -20.44 1.62
C HIS A 194 -4.09 -20.68 3.07
N GLY A 195 -4.01 -19.65 3.88
CA GLY A 195 -4.44 -19.64 5.28
C GLY A 195 -5.75 -18.88 5.45
N TRP A 196 -6.02 -18.44 6.69
CA TRP A 196 -7.24 -17.72 7.04
C TRP A 196 -7.54 -16.53 6.11
N CYS A 197 -6.56 -15.66 5.86
CA CYS A 197 -6.78 -14.47 5.02
C CYS A 197 -7.17 -14.83 3.57
N TYR A 198 -6.65 -15.92 3.01
CA TYR A 198 -7.05 -16.37 1.67
C TYR A 198 -8.55 -16.67 1.62
N PHE A 199 -9.03 -17.52 2.52
CA PHE A 199 -10.45 -17.90 2.56
C PHE A 199 -11.34 -16.72 2.94
N PHE A 200 -10.91 -15.88 3.88
CA PHE A 200 -11.59 -14.64 4.24
C PHE A 200 -11.78 -13.72 3.03
N GLN A 201 -10.72 -13.49 2.21
CA GLN A 201 -10.80 -12.64 1.02
C GLN A 201 -11.81 -13.16 0.01
N LYS A 202 -11.85 -14.49 -0.20
CA LYS A 202 -12.80 -15.11 -1.13
C LYS A 202 -14.24 -15.01 -0.62
N ALA A 203 -14.46 -15.31 0.65
CA ALA A 203 -15.78 -15.21 1.27
C ALA A 203 -16.30 -13.77 1.34
N ASP A 204 -15.43 -12.81 1.72
CA ASP A 204 -15.82 -11.40 1.79
C ASP A 204 -16.14 -10.81 0.40
N PHE A 205 -15.42 -11.24 -0.64
CA PHE A 205 -15.75 -10.89 -2.01
C PHE A 205 -17.12 -11.43 -2.44
N ALA A 206 -17.39 -12.71 -2.16
CA ALA A 206 -18.70 -13.31 -2.43
C ALA A 206 -19.82 -12.58 -1.67
N ARG A 207 -19.62 -12.31 -0.38
CA ARG A 207 -20.56 -11.55 0.47
C ARG A 207 -20.91 -10.18 -0.10
N GLN A 208 -19.91 -9.39 -0.49
CA GLN A 208 -20.13 -8.04 -1.06
C GLN A 208 -20.93 -8.07 -2.37
N ARG A 209 -20.92 -9.20 -3.06
CA ARG A 209 -21.68 -9.42 -4.29
C ARG A 209 -23.04 -10.07 -4.06
N GLY A 210 -23.37 -10.42 -2.82
CA GLY A 210 -24.59 -11.14 -2.49
C GLY A 210 -24.60 -12.62 -2.93
N ASP A 211 -23.41 -13.19 -3.22
CA ASP A 211 -23.25 -14.59 -3.59
C ASP A 211 -23.07 -15.44 -2.31
N TRP A 212 -24.17 -15.65 -1.64
CA TRP A 212 -24.22 -16.37 -0.37
C TRP A 212 -23.93 -17.88 -0.48
N GLU A 213 -23.94 -18.43 -1.71
CA GLU A 213 -23.58 -19.84 -1.93
C GLU A 213 -22.07 -20.06 -1.87
N GLN A 214 -21.28 -19.00 -2.10
CA GLN A 214 -19.81 -19.05 -2.06
C GLN A 214 -19.20 -18.54 -0.74
N VAL A 215 -20.01 -17.99 0.17
CA VAL A 215 -19.57 -17.54 1.49
C VAL A 215 -19.39 -18.73 2.43
#